data_af7fcc338cb97ac12d4ec465d21fdff8
#
_entry.id   af7fcc338cb97ac12d4ec465d21fdff8
#
_cell.length_a   1.000
_cell.length_b   1.000
_cell.length_c   1.000
_cell.angle_alpha   90.00
_cell.angle_beta   90.00
_cell.angle_gamma   90.00
#
_symmetry.space_group_name_H-M   'P 1'
#
loop_
_entity.id
_entity.type
_entity.pdbx_description
1 polymer ?
#
loop_
_entity_poly.entity_id
_entity_poly.type
_entity_poly.pdbx_seq_one_letter_code
_entity_poly.pdbx_strand_id
1 'polypeptide(L)'
;MTTTLSPEQAQADAAELNALLDLERTAALAYSLGQRFLSGRSLQLARRFAAHERAHERALEQGLRGLGIAPAPARPERSYTAGFPPFRSAQDVLRFALDVENTQVSAYGDSLGVVVTPALRATLLSILGTEAEHMSVLLGALGQPQAAQAFVTGNSPT
;
A
#
# COMPACT_ATOMS: atom_id res chain seq x y z
N MET A 1 13.56 -22.50 -19.49
CA MET A 1 14.79 -22.28 -18.69
C MET A 1 14.43 -21.47 -17.47
N THR A 2 14.49 -22.06 -16.29
CA THR A 2 14.26 -21.37 -15.02
C THR A 2 15.57 -20.63 -14.71
N THR A 3 15.59 -19.32 -14.91
CA THR A 3 16.75 -18.51 -14.51
C THR A 3 16.84 -18.52 -13.00
N THR A 4 17.87 -19.14 -12.44
CA THR A 4 18.12 -19.13 -11.00
C THR A 4 18.54 -17.70 -10.62
N LEU A 5 17.84 -17.10 -9.65
CA LEU A 5 18.22 -15.80 -9.08
C LEU A 5 19.62 -15.86 -8.46
N SER A 6 20.42 -14.82 -8.68
CA SER A 6 21.64 -14.65 -7.88
C SER A 6 21.27 -14.25 -6.44
N PRO A 7 22.13 -14.55 -5.45
CA PRO A 7 21.92 -14.09 -4.06
C PRO A 7 21.73 -12.57 -3.96
N GLU A 8 22.44 -11.79 -4.76
CA GLU A 8 22.35 -10.33 -4.81
C GLU A 8 20.97 -9.87 -5.35
N GLN A 9 20.47 -10.53 -6.40
CA GLN A 9 19.14 -10.25 -6.93
C GLN A 9 18.05 -10.58 -5.92
N ALA A 10 18.17 -11.72 -5.22
CA ALA A 10 17.22 -12.08 -4.17
C ALA A 10 17.22 -11.07 -3.00
N GLN A 11 18.41 -10.56 -2.62
CA GLN A 11 18.51 -9.52 -1.59
C GLN A 11 17.93 -8.18 -2.05
N ALA A 12 18.13 -7.78 -3.32
CA ALA A 12 17.54 -6.57 -3.87
C ALA A 12 16.02 -6.66 -3.89
N ASP A 13 15.46 -7.76 -4.42
CA ASP A 13 14.00 -8.01 -4.39
C ASP A 13 13.46 -7.98 -2.95
N ALA A 14 14.18 -8.59 -1.99
CA ALA A 14 13.77 -8.60 -0.59
C ALA A 14 13.80 -7.22 0.07
N ALA A 15 14.75 -6.36 -0.29
CA ALA A 15 14.81 -5.00 0.20
C ALA A 15 13.56 -4.19 -0.25
N GLU A 16 13.18 -4.31 -1.52
CA GLU A 16 11.97 -3.69 -2.07
C GLU A 16 10.70 -4.20 -1.36
N LEU A 17 10.56 -5.54 -1.23
CA LEU A 17 9.40 -6.12 -0.55
C LEU A 17 9.28 -5.67 0.91
N ASN A 18 10.39 -5.55 1.64
CA ASN A 18 10.37 -5.06 3.02
C ASN A 18 10.00 -3.56 3.11
N ALA A 19 10.41 -2.74 2.16
CA ALA A 19 10.01 -1.34 2.08
C ALA A 19 8.49 -1.22 1.83
N LEU A 20 7.95 -1.99 0.88
CA LEU A 20 6.52 -2.05 0.62
C LEU A 20 5.75 -2.59 1.83
N LEU A 21 6.25 -3.62 2.50
CA LEU A 21 5.64 -4.20 3.70
C LEU A 21 5.46 -3.15 4.82
N ASP A 22 6.41 -2.23 4.98
CA ASP A 22 6.28 -1.12 5.93
C ASP A 22 5.19 -0.11 5.51
N LEU A 23 4.99 0.11 4.21
CA LEU A 23 3.90 0.96 3.70
C LEU A 23 2.54 0.31 3.95
N GLU A 24 2.37 -1.00 3.68
CA GLU A 24 1.13 -1.72 3.97
C GLU A 24 0.74 -1.64 5.45
N ARG A 25 1.71 -1.86 6.35
CA ARG A 25 1.52 -1.72 7.80
C ARG A 25 1.09 -0.31 8.19
N THR A 26 1.67 0.69 7.55
CA THR A 26 1.29 2.11 7.76
C THR A 26 -0.14 2.36 7.31
N ALA A 27 -0.51 1.89 6.13
CA ALA A 27 -1.86 2.03 5.57
C ALA A 27 -2.92 1.29 6.42
N ALA A 28 -2.65 0.05 6.82
CA ALA A 28 -3.55 -0.71 7.69
C ALA A 28 -3.82 0.03 9.02
N LEU A 29 -2.81 0.69 9.59
CA LEU A 29 -2.96 1.53 10.80
C LEU A 29 -3.73 2.81 10.51
N ALA A 30 -3.47 3.48 9.38
CA ALA A 30 -4.17 4.68 8.97
C ALA A 30 -5.69 4.42 8.89
N TYR A 31 -6.08 3.37 8.18
CA TYR A 31 -7.48 2.95 8.11
C TYR A 31 -8.04 2.56 9.48
N SER A 32 -7.30 1.80 10.28
CA SER A 32 -7.77 1.34 11.57
C SER A 32 -8.02 2.48 12.55
N LEU A 33 -7.09 3.43 12.66
CA LEU A 33 -7.20 4.59 13.54
C LEU A 33 -8.22 5.61 13.05
N GLY A 34 -8.39 5.73 11.74
CA GLY A 34 -9.37 6.61 11.11
C GLY A 34 -10.83 6.20 11.36
N GLN A 35 -11.13 4.92 11.60
CA GLN A 35 -12.50 4.39 11.71
C GLN A 35 -13.37 5.13 12.72
N ARG A 36 -12.80 5.61 13.83
CA ARG A 36 -13.55 6.34 14.88
C ARG A 36 -14.16 7.66 14.42
N PHE A 37 -13.67 8.22 13.29
CA PHE A 37 -14.16 9.46 12.70
C PHE A 37 -15.14 9.22 11.54
N LEU A 38 -15.35 7.96 11.16
CA LEU A 38 -16.12 7.57 9.99
C LEU A 38 -17.46 6.92 10.41
N SER A 39 -18.45 7.03 9.54
CA SER A 39 -19.74 6.38 9.71
C SER A 39 -20.30 5.88 8.38
N GLY A 40 -21.36 5.08 8.41
CA GLY A 40 -22.05 4.62 7.23
C GLY A 40 -21.11 4.00 6.18
N ARG A 41 -21.23 4.46 4.93
CA ARG A 41 -20.47 3.93 3.80
C ARG A 41 -18.95 4.12 3.95
N SER A 42 -18.51 5.28 4.44
CA SER A 42 -17.09 5.57 4.62
C SER A 42 -16.44 4.65 5.64
N LEU A 43 -17.16 4.31 6.74
CA LEU A 43 -16.67 3.33 7.70
C LEU A 43 -16.56 1.93 7.10
N GLN A 44 -17.51 1.52 6.27
CA GLN A 44 -17.47 0.24 5.58
C GLN A 44 -16.29 0.16 4.60
N LEU A 45 -16.01 1.25 3.87
CA LEU A 45 -14.85 1.36 2.98
C LEU A 45 -13.54 1.24 3.77
N ALA A 46 -13.36 2.01 4.85
CA ALA A 46 -12.16 1.96 5.67
C ALA A 46 -11.89 0.55 6.25
N ARG A 47 -12.94 -0.15 6.68
CA ARG A 47 -12.81 -1.54 7.15
C ARG A 47 -12.38 -2.50 6.04
N ARG A 48 -12.92 -2.32 4.84
CA ARG A 48 -12.58 -3.14 3.66
C ARG A 48 -11.14 -2.90 3.27
N PHE A 49 -10.73 -1.64 3.14
CA PHE A 49 -9.37 -1.28 2.74
C PHE A 49 -8.36 -1.75 3.79
N ALA A 50 -8.60 -1.54 5.08
CA ALA A 50 -7.77 -2.13 6.13
C ALA A 50 -7.62 -3.67 6.01
N ALA A 51 -8.61 -4.37 5.50
CA ALA A 51 -8.52 -5.82 5.26
C ALA A 51 -7.70 -6.14 4.00
N HIS A 52 -7.77 -5.29 2.96
CA HIS A 52 -6.94 -5.39 1.77
C HIS A 52 -5.46 -5.18 2.12
N GLU A 53 -5.11 -4.10 2.85
CA GLU A 53 -3.73 -3.85 3.29
C GLU A 53 -3.13 -5.05 4.04
N ARG A 54 -3.89 -5.65 4.97
CA ARG A 54 -3.45 -6.86 5.66
C ARG A 54 -3.32 -8.08 4.74
N ALA A 55 -4.04 -8.13 3.63
CA ALA A 55 -3.86 -9.18 2.62
C ALA A 55 -2.60 -8.93 1.79
N HIS A 56 -2.30 -7.67 1.45
CA HIS A 56 -1.07 -7.25 0.80
C HIS A 56 0.15 -7.55 1.68
N GLU A 57 0.11 -7.19 2.99
CA GLU A 57 1.16 -7.57 3.96
C GLU A 57 1.48 -9.08 3.88
N ARG A 58 0.45 -9.93 3.96
CA ARG A 58 0.64 -11.40 3.88
C ARG A 58 1.24 -11.85 2.56
N ALA A 59 0.85 -11.23 1.44
CA ALA A 59 1.38 -11.56 0.12
C ALA A 59 2.87 -11.20 0.01
N LEU A 60 3.27 -10.01 0.51
CA LEU A 60 4.67 -9.58 0.56
C LEU A 60 5.50 -10.48 1.48
N GLU A 61 4.99 -10.83 2.66
CA GLU A 61 5.66 -11.77 3.57
C GLU A 61 5.84 -13.16 2.94
N GLN A 62 4.85 -13.65 2.20
CA GLN A 62 4.98 -14.91 1.45
C GLN A 62 6.03 -14.80 0.34
N GLY A 63 6.09 -13.67 -0.35
CA GLY A 63 7.12 -13.37 -1.34
C GLY A 63 8.53 -13.43 -0.74
N LEU A 64 8.75 -12.79 0.41
CA LEU A 64 10.01 -12.82 1.15
C LEU A 64 10.41 -14.23 1.54
N ARG A 65 9.47 -15.00 2.12
CA ARG A 65 9.72 -16.41 2.47
C ARG A 65 10.02 -17.27 1.24
N GLY A 66 9.39 -16.95 0.10
CA GLY A 66 9.67 -17.61 -1.19
C GLY A 66 11.09 -17.38 -1.71
N LEU A 67 11.70 -16.23 -1.35
CA LEU A 67 13.12 -15.94 -1.60
C LEU A 67 14.06 -16.60 -0.57
N GLY A 68 13.53 -17.31 0.44
CA GLY A 68 14.32 -17.85 1.56
C GLY A 68 14.73 -16.78 2.57
N ILE A 69 14.10 -15.60 2.57
CA ILE A 69 14.43 -14.46 3.42
C ILE A 69 13.28 -14.22 4.40
N ALA A 70 13.62 -14.05 5.69
CA ALA A 70 12.61 -13.73 6.70
C ALA A 70 12.10 -12.29 6.51
N PRO A 71 10.76 -12.07 6.58
CA PRO A 71 10.22 -10.71 6.59
C PRO A 71 10.78 -9.89 7.75
N ALA A 72 11.00 -8.60 7.51
CA ALA A 72 11.37 -7.68 8.57
C ALA A 72 10.29 -7.67 9.67
N PRO A 73 10.67 -7.72 10.96
CA PRO A 73 9.70 -7.66 12.05
C PRO A 73 8.96 -6.32 12.04
N ALA A 74 7.69 -6.36 12.45
CA ALA A 74 6.93 -5.12 12.61
C ALA A 74 7.58 -4.22 13.67
N ARG A 75 7.69 -2.94 13.35
CA ARG A 75 8.15 -1.92 14.29
C ARG A 75 7.04 -1.58 15.30
N PRO A 76 7.34 -0.91 16.42
CA PRO A 76 6.30 -0.40 17.30
C PRO A 76 5.32 0.51 16.54
N GLU A 77 4.03 0.44 16.85
CA GLU A 77 2.95 1.20 16.18
C GLU A 77 3.27 2.70 16.05
N ARG A 78 3.82 3.29 17.13
CA ARG A 78 4.24 4.70 17.12
C ARG A 78 5.22 5.07 16.01
N SER A 79 6.01 4.11 15.52
CA SER A 79 6.97 4.36 14.43
C SER A 79 6.28 4.51 13.08
N TYR A 80 5.13 3.85 12.89
CA TYR A 80 4.32 3.98 11.68
C TYR A 80 3.43 5.22 11.72
N THR A 81 2.95 5.61 12.91
CA THR A 81 1.96 6.67 13.09
C THR A 81 2.56 8.04 13.40
N ALA A 82 3.88 8.14 13.58
CA ALA A 82 4.56 9.39 13.96
C ALA A 82 4.32 10.57 13.01
N GLY A 83 4.09 10.28 11.72
CA GLY A 83 3.81 11.29 10.68
C GLY A 83 2.31 11.52 10.44
N PHE A 84 1.40 10.88 11.19
CA PHE A 84 -0.03 11.03 10.94
C PHE A 84 -0.51 12.40 11.41
N PRO A 85 -1.31 13.11 10.60
CA PRO A 85 -1.93 14.35 11.02
C PRO A 85 -3.00 14.07 12.10
N PRO A 86 -3.34 15.07 12.92
CA PRO A 86 -4.45 14.94 13.84
C PRO A 86 -5.77 14.86 13.07
N PHE A 87 -6.47 13.73 13.14
CA PHE A 87 -7.80 13.59 12.57
C PHE A 87 -8.85 14.28 13.44
N ARG A 88 -9.68 15.14 12.84
CA ARG A 88 -10.77 15.88 13.50
C ARG A 88 -12.12 15.61 12.83
N SER A 89 -12.12 15.10 11.61
CA SER A 89 -13.31 14.87 10.78
C SER A 89 -13.13 13.67 9.87
N ALA A 90 -14.23 13.19 9.31
CA ALA A 90 -14.21 12.17 8.26
C ALA A 90 -13.42 12.63 7.03
N GLN A 91 -13.49 13.92 6.71
CA GLN A 91 -12.77 14.48 5.56
C GLN A 91 -11.26 14.44 5.75
N ASP A 92 -10.77 14.71 6.97
CA ASP A 92 -9.32 14.61 7.28
C ASP A 92 -8.83 13.18 7.06
N VAL A 93 -9.60 12.19 7.54
CA VAL A 93 -9.26 10.77 7.36
C VAL A 93 -9.25 10.38 5.89
N LEU A 94 -10.26 10.79 5.11
CA LEU A 94 -10.35 10.43 3.70
C LEU A 94 -9.22 11.07 2.87
N ARG A 95 -8.84 12.33 3.17
CA ARG A 95 -7.71 12.99 2.51
C ARG A 95 -6.40 12.29 2.85
N PHE A 96 -6.16 12.02 4.11
CA PHE A 96 -4.95 11.33 4.53
C PHE A 96 -4.87 9.91 3.95
N ALA A 97 -6.00 9.18 3.90
CA ALA A 97 -6.05 7.89 3.23
C ALA A 97 -5.67 8.02 1.75
N LEU A 98 -6.18 9.03 1.04
CA LEU A 98 -5.81 9.28 -0.36
C LEU A 98 -4.30 9.57 -0.51
N ASP A 99 -3.68 10.32 0.40
CA ASP A 99 -2.23 10.57 0.39
C ASP A 99 -1.43 9.27 0.62
N VAL A 100 -1.92 8.39 1.49
CA VAL A 100 -1.32 7.07 1.72
C VAL A 100 -1.38 6.22 0.46
N GLU A 101 -2.55 6.12 -0.19
CA GLU A 101 -2.69 5.37 -1.45
C GLU A 101 -1.82 5.93 -2.57
N ASN A 102 -1.74 7.27 -2.71
CA ASN A 102 -0.83 7.91 -3.66
C ASN A 102 0.62 7.47 -3.43
N THR A 103 1.04 7.42 -2.17
CA THR A 103 2.40 6.97 -1.80
C THR A 103 2.61 5.51 -2.18
N GLN A 104 1.63 4.63 -1.91
CA GLN A 104 1.72 3.22 -2.27
C GLN A 104 1.76 3.01 -3.78
N VAL A 105 0.88 3.66 -4.56
CA VAL A 105 0.90 3.58 -6.03
C VAL A 105 2.27 3.97 -6.59
N SER A 106 2.87 5.06 -6.10
CA SER A 106 4.21 5.48 -6.52
C SER A 106 5.26 4.41 -6.18
N ALA A 107 5.28 3.94 -4.92
CA ALA A 107 6.25 2.98 -4.44
C ALA A 107 6.16 1.62 -5.17
N TYR A 108 4.94 1.11 -5.40
CA TYR A 108 4.74 -0.11 -6.18
C TYR A 108 5.18 0.05 -7.64
N GLY A 109 4.92 1.22 -8.24
CA GLY A 109 5.39 1.56 -9.59
C GLY A 109 6.92 1.52 -9.69
N ASP A 110 7.61 2.14 -8.73
CA ASP A 110 9.07 2.18 -8.66
C ASP A 110 9.65 0.77 -8.44
N SER A 111 9.09 0.00 -7.48
CA SER A 111 9.52 -1.37 -7.19
C SER A 111 9.36 -2.32 -8.37
N LEU A 112 8.34 -2.13 -9.23
CA LEU A 112 8.20 -2.89 -10.48
C LEU A 112 9.35 -2.67 -11.46
N GLY A 113 10.05 -1.54 -11.37
CA GLY A 113 11.27 -1.25 -12.14
C GLY A 113 12.51 -1.96 -11.61
N VAL A 114 12.53 -2.35 -10.34
CA VAL A 114 13.70 -2.92 -9.64
C VAL A 114 13.57 -4.44 -9.45
N VAL A 115 12.43 -4.93 -8.98
CA VAL A 115 12.18 -6.35 -8.71
C VAL A 115 12.32 -7.17 -9.98
N VAL A 116 13.16 -8.21 -9.95
CA VAL A 116 13.46 -9.04 -11.13
C VAL A 116 12.73 -10.39 -11.12
N THR A 117 12.25 -10.86 -9.97
CA THR A 117 11.51 -12.13 -9.86
C THR A 117 10.12 -12.03 -10.51
N PRO A 118 9.83 -12.79 -11.59
CA PRO A 118 8.57 -12.63 -12.34
C PRO A 118 7.31 -12.85 -11.49
N ALA A 119 7.32 -13.84 -10.59
CA ALA A 119 6.18 -14.09 -9.70
C ALA A 119 5.93 -12.94 -8.72
N LEU A 120 6.99 -12.31 -8.20
CA LEU A 120 6.88 -11.14 -7.34
C LEU A 120 6.35 -9.94 -8.12
N ARG A 121 6.87 -9.69 -9.32
CA ARG A 121 6.34 -8.62 -10.20
C ARG A 121 4.85 -8.78 -10.46
N ALA A 122 4.37 -10.00 -10.68
CA ALA A 122 2.94 -10.26 -10.87
C ALA A 122 2.13 -9.93 -9.60
N THR A 123 2.66 -10.27 -8.43
CA THR A 123 2.05 -9.90 -7.14
C THR A 123 2.01 -8.39 -6.95
N LEU A 124 3.14 -7.69 -7.16
CA LEU A 124 3.23 -6.23 -7.03
C LEU A 124 2.27 -5.52 -7.99
N LEU A 125 2.17 -5.99 -9.24
CA LEU A 125 1.24 -5.43 -10.22
C LEU A 125 -0.22 -5.61 -9.79
N SER A 126 -0.56 -6.76 -9.20
CA SER A 126 -1.91 -7.01 -8.68
C SER A 126 -2.25 -6.07 -7.52
N ILE A 127 -1.32 -5.85 -6.59
CA ILE A 127 -1.50 -4.92 -5.48
C ILE A 127 -1.62 -3.49 -6.03
N LEU A 128 -0.72 -3.04 -6.90
CA LEU A 128 -0.79 -1.73 -7.54
C LEU A 128 -2.17 -1.44 -8.15
N GLY A 129 -2.76 -2.45 -8.81
CA GLY A 129 -4.12 -2.34 -9.34
C GLY A 129 -5.16 -2.05 -8.26
N THR A 130 -5.04 -2.71 -7.11
CA THR A 130 -5.94 -2.50 -5.96
C THR A 130 -5.76 -1.12 -5.33
N GLU A 131 -4.52 -0.63 -5.17
CA GLU A 131 -4.24 0.70 -4.63
C GLU A 131 -4.80 1.81 -5.55
N ALA A 132 -4.70 1.63 -6.86
CA ALA A 132 -5.32 2.55 -7.82
C ALA A 132 -6.86 2.54 -7.73
N GLU A 133 -7.48 1.39 -7.46
CA GLU A 133 -8.92 1.30 -7.16
C GLU A 133 -9.28 1.99 -5.85
N HIS A 134 -8.48 1.82 -4.78
CA HIS A 134 -8.67 2.53 -3.51
C HIS A 134 -8.64 4.05 -3.74
N MET A 135 -7.64 4.57 -4.45
CA MET A 135 -7.56 5.99 -4.82
C MET A 135 -8.82 6.48 -5.51
N SER A 136 -9.29 5.74 -6.53
CA SER A 136 -10.51 6.10 -7.27
C SER A 136 -11.74 6.18 -6.35
N VAL A 137 -11.90 5.22 -5.45
CA VAL A 137 -13.00 5.18 -4.49
C VAL A 137 -12.92 6.32 -3.49
N LEU A 138 -11.71 6.65 -2.99
CA LEU A 138 -11.48 7.76 -2.07
C LEU A 138 -11.75 9.12 -2.72
N LEU A 139 -11.32 9.32 -3.97
CA LEU A 139 -11.66 10.50 -4.76
C LEU A 139 -13.19 10.68 -4.83
N GLY A 140 -13.94 9.61 -5.15
CA GLY A 140 -15.40 9.65 -5.15
C GLY A 140 -15.99 9.96 -3.78
N ALA A 141 -15.43 9.43 -2.70
CA ALA A 141 -15.87 9.72 -1.32
C ALA A 141 -15.60 11.19 -0.92
N LEU A 142 -14.59 11.81 -1.52
CA LEU A 142 -14.26 13.23 -1.36
C LEU A 142 -15.02 14.16 -2.33
N GLY A 143 -15.89 13.61 -3.18
CA GLY A 143 -16.64 14.37 -4.19
C GLY A 143 -15.80 14.84 -5.37
N GLN A 144 -14.66 14.18 -5.60
CA GLN A 144 -13.73 14.48 -6.69
C GLN A 144 -13.93 13.51 -7.88
N PRO A 145 -13.52 13.88 -9.12
CA PRO A 145 -13.57 12.99 -10.26
C PRO A 145 -12.69 11.76 -10.07
N GLN A 146 -13.27 10.55 -10.20
CA GLN A 146 -12.61 9.27 -9.91
C GLN A 146 -11.61 8.82 -11.00
N ALA A 147 -11.75 9.29 -12.22
CA ALA A 147 -10.93 8.90 -13.37
C ALA A 147 -10.48 10.14 -14.16
N ALA A 148 -10.00 11.15 -13.44
CA ALA A 148 -9.60 12.43 -14.05
C ALA A 148 -8.30 12.33 -14.87
N GLN A 149 -7.49 11.30 -14.63
CA GLN A 149 -6.16 11.15 -15.24
C GLN A 149 -6.08 9.89 -16.10
N ALA A 150 -5.37 9.97 -17.22
CA ALA A 150 -5.11 8.82 -18.09
C ALA A 150 -4.06 7.86 -17.51
N PHE A 151 -3.20 8.36 -16.61
CA PHE A 151 -2.14 7.57 -15.97
C PHE A 151 -2.18 7.80 -14.46
N VAL A 152 -2.20 6.71 -13.71
CA VAL A 152 -2.15 6.73 -12.24
C VAL A 152 -0.71 6.45 -11.82
N THR A 153 -0.03 7.48 -11.31
CA THR A 153 1.40 7.41 -10.99
C THR A 153 1.71 7.62 -9.50
N GLY A 154 0.68 7.84 -8.67
CA GLY A 154 0.86 8.24 -7.28
C GLY A 154 1.33 9.68 -7.07
N ASN A 155 1.53 10.44 -8.14
CA ASN A 155 1.96 11.83 -8.13
C ASN A 155 0.81 12.78 -8.52
N SER A 156 -0.42 12.40 -8.19
CA SER A 156 -1.58 13.24 -8.49
C SER A 156 -1.52 14.53 -7.69
N PRO A 157 -1.73 15.70 -8.30
CA PRO A 157 -1.88 16.93 -7.54
C PRO A 157 -3.10 16.80 -6.62
N THR A 158 -2.87 17.02 -5.35
CA THR A 158 -3.88 17.11 -4.29
C THR A 158 -4.76 18.34 -4.44
#